data_41f7fc8a83c439ceca28a80ca1655091
#
_entry.id   41f7fc8a83c439ceca28a80ca1655091
#
_cell.length_a   1.000
_cell.length_b   1.000
_cell.length_c   1.000
_cell.angle_alpha   90.00
_cell.angle_beta   90.00
_cell.angle_gamma   90.00
#
_symmetry.space_group_name_H-M   'P 1'
#
loop_
_entity.id
_entity.type
_entity.pdbx_description
1 polymer ?
#
loop_
_entity_poly.entity_id
_entity_poly.type
_entity_poly.pdbx_seq_one_letter_code
_entity_poly.pdbx_strand_id
1 'polypeptide(L)'
;MSVPNDGKTAVEHASTAKKVMKQLKSELRDCEPDDLDSEDVVKLRRRFVHECEKAMEDSTFLSNMYELLWANAFYATVHVYRSAWKLNNGLRLKEKEDLIEFVKKTEKYLRNLQKTYPELNYQIFLNIGDLYRYCADITKSEEHLKTAIKYYGRALIVKPDEGHPFNQVGVMYRVQNPWKAAIMFLRGATALNPYKAAEDNFLLLKQTGFSNDWKELTWDYVYGMFEPFNRIVLDNFKTSWLNKLRSEFENDKPDIEKAYDSFGFVLLGSVLAIIDDQRSGNGERTRYLVHSLCEDYKYLVKEVGDIKRRSPTETRMKHRIKELKMRRRKKKTEEDSSDEEYKLFDSDNDDDEKDEEGDTKQEKDMILPLLAMIIDWFT
;
A
#
# COMPACT_ATOMS: atom_id res chain seq x y z
N MET A 1 -41.20 -2.15 -6.10
CA MET A 1 -42.04 -2.55 -4.96
C MET A 1 -41.52 -1.78 -3.76
N SER A 2 -42.30 -0.80 -3.25
CA SER A 2 -41.96 -0.04 -2.03
C SER A 2 -42.07 -0.98 -0.85
N VAL A 3 -40.95 -1.14 -0.12
CA VAL A 3 -40.92 -1.87 1.15
C VAL A 3 -41.88 -1.14 2.11
N PRO A 4 -42.78 -1.83 2.82
CA PRO A 4 -43.66 -1.18 3.80
C PRO A 4 -42.80 -0.46 4.81
N ASN A 5 -43.09 0.83 5.03
CA ASN A 5 -42.50 1.59 6.13
C ASN A 5 -43.02 0.97 7.41
N ASP A 6 -42.17 0.32 8.22
CA ASP A 6 -42.56 -0.40 9.45
C ASP A 6 -42.83 0.55 10.62
N GLY A 7 -42.81 1.86 10.38
CA GLY A 7 -43.12 2.91 11.34
C GLY A 7 -42.08 3.13 12.44
N LYS A 8 -40.94 2.43 12.38
CA LYS A 8 -39.85 2.60 13.36
C LYS A 8 -38.99 3.83 13.02
N THR A 9 -38.46 4.45 14.06
CA THR A 9 -37.48 5.53 13.96
C THR A 9 -36.05 4.97 13.72
N ALA A 10 -35.11 5.80 13.19
CA ALA A 10 -33.71 5.42 13.04
C ALA A 10 -33.07 4.94 14.37
N VAL A 11 -33.46 5.55 15.49
CA VAL A 11 -33.01 5.14 16.84
C VAL A 11 -33.48 3.72 17.18
N GLU A 12 -34.71 3.38 16.86
CA GLU A 12 -35.28 2.04 17.09
C GLU A 12 -34.59 1.00 16.17
N HIS A 13 -34.35 1.34 14.91
CA HIS A 13 -33.57 0.49 14.00
C HIS A 13 -32.15 0.27 14.51
N ALA A 14 -31.43 1.31 14.95
CA ALA A 14 -30.10 1.19 15.52
C ALA A 14 -30.08 0.32 16.81
N SER A 15 -31.09 0.45 17.67
CA SER A 15 -31.26 -0.40 18.86
C SER A 15 -31.50 -1.86 18.45
N THR A 16 -32.35 -2.08 17.45
CA THR A 16 -32.66 -3.43 16.93
C THR A 16 -31.45 -4.05 16.31
N ALA A 17 -30.70 -3.30 15.48
CA ALA A 17 -29.44 -3.74 14.86
C ALA A 17 -28.46 -4.26 15.92
N LYS A 18 -28.26 -3.53 17.04
CA LYS A 18 -27.40 -3.94 18.15
C LYS A 18 -27.87 -5.23 18.85
N LYS A 19 -29.18 -5.47 18.94
CA LYS A 19 -29.71 -6.73 19.47
C LYS A 19 -29.47 -7.91 18.52
N VAL A 20 -29.79 -7.73 17.24
CA VAL A 20 -29.57 -8.76 16.20
C VAL A 20 -28.08 -9.07 16.03
N MET A 21 -27.21 -8.04 16.12
CA MET A 21 -25.76 -8.22 16.12
C MET A 21 -25.28 -9.19 17.20
N LYS A 22 -25.81 -9.08 18.43
CA LYS A 22 -25.42 -9.99 19.52
C LYS A 22 -25.79 -11.44 19.22
N GLN A 23 -26.97 -11.66 18.61
CA GLN A 23 -27.41 -12.98 18.18
C GLN A 23 -26.50 -13.50 17.04
N LEU A 24 -26.26 -12.68 16.00
CA LEU A 24 -25.38 -13.04 14.88
C LEU A 24 -23.96 -13.38 15.36
N LYS A 25 -23.40 -12.60 16.30
CA LYS A 25 -22.08 -12.91 16.88
C LYS A 25 -22.08 -14.23 17.65
N SER A 26 -23.17 -14.58 18.33
CA SER A 26 -23.28 -15.86 19.04
C SER A 26 -23.24 -17.02 18.05
N GLU A 27 -24.02 -16.94 16.97
CA GLU A 27 -24.05 -17.97 15.93
C GLU A 27 -22.68 -18.10 15.20
N LEU A 28 -22.03 -16.98 14.87
CA LEU A 28 -20.75 -17.01 14.16
C LEU A 28 -19.55 -17.43 15.02
N ARG A 29 -19.69 -17.52 16.35
CA ARG A 29 -18.57 -17.84 17.26
C ARG A 29 -18.00 -19.22 17.02
N ASP A 30 -18.87 -20.20 16.87
CA ASP A 30 -18.53 -21.60 16.73
C ASP A 30 -18.84 -22.14 15.31
N CYS A 31 -19.07 -21.22 14.36
CA CYS A 31 -19.47 -21.49 12.99
C CYS A 31 -18.25 -21.90 12.16
N GLU A 32 -18.40 -22.97 11.39
CA GLU A 32 -17.47 -23.35 10.34
C GLU A 32 -17.90 -22.78 8.97
N PRO A 33 -17.02 -22.78 7.94
CA PRO A 33 -17.38 -22.26 6.61
C PRO A 33 -18.68 -22.85 6.04
N ASP A 34 -18.93 -24.13 6.20
CA ASP A 34 -20.13 -24.80 5.70
C ASP A 34 -21.43 -24.34 6.40
N ASP A 35 -21.33 -23.82 7.62
CA ASP A 35 -22.48 -23.35 8.41
C ASP A 35 -22.92 -21.92 8.04
N LEU A 36 -22.07 -21.18 7.30
CA LEU A 36 -22.32 -19.77 6.95
C LEU A 36 -23.55 -19.56 6.07
N ASP A 37 -23.97 -20.60 5.34
CA ASP A 37 -25.18 -20.62 4.51
C ASP A 37 -26.39 -21.27 5.20
N SER A 38 -26.27 -21.61 6.49
CA SER A 38 -27.41 -22.09 7.26
C SER A 38 -28.52 -21.05 7.30
N GLU A 39 -29.78 -21.51 7.32
CA GLU A 39 -30.95 -20.62 7.28
C GLU A 39 -30.93 -19.60 8.38
N ASP A 40 -30.53 -19.99 9.59
CA ASP A 40 -30.49 -19.11 10.78
C ASP A 40 -29.44 -18.01 10.63
N VAL A 41 -28.21 -18.35 10.23
CA VAL A 41 -27.14 -17.36 10.00
C VAL A 41 -27.51 -16.40 8.87
N VAL A 42 -28.03 -16.92 7.76
CA VAL A 42 -28.45 -16.08 6.61
C VAL A 42 -29.58 -15.15 6.99
N LYS A 43 -30.58 -15.63 7.75
CA LYS A 43 -31.73 -14.84 8.19
C LYS A 43 -31.31 -13.74 9.17
N LEU A 44 -30.43 -14.06 10.15
CA LEU A 44 -29.91 -13.09 11.11
C LEU A 44 -29.07 -12.04 10.40
N ARG A 45 -28.18 -12.46 9.47
CA ARG A 45 -27.34 -11.53 8.70
C ARG A 45 -28.19 -10.58 7.86
N ARG A 46 -29.20 -11.08 7.13
CA ARG A 46 -30.11 -10.25 6.34
C ARG A 46 -30.86 -9.26 7.21
N ARG A 47 -31.38 -9.71 8.34
CA ARG A 47 -32.08 -8.84 9.31
C ARG A 47 -31.15 -7.76 9.85
N PHE A 48 -29.93 -8.13 10.22
CA PHE A 48 -28.94 -7.19 10.73
C PHE A 48 -28.59 -6.11 9.68
N VAL A 49 -28.32 -6.53 8.44
CA VAL A 49 -28.06 -5.61 7.31
C VAL A 49 -29.21 -4.64 7.15
N HIS A 50 -30.45 -5.14 7.09
CA HIS A 50 -31.66 -4.31 6.92
C HIS A 50 -31.80 -3.26 8.03
N GLU A 51 -31.64 -3.66 9.31
CA GLU A 51 -31.77 -2.73 10.43
C GLU A 51 -30.64 -1.67 10.41
N CYS A 52 -29.43 -2.03 9.99
CA CYS A 52 -28.34 -1.06 9.80
C CYS A 52 -28.68 -0.07 8.67
N GLU A 53 -29.15 -0.55 7.51
CA GLU A 53 -29.53 0.29 6.38
C GLU A 53 -30.61 1.31 6.77
N LYS A 54 -31.64 0.85 7.48
CA LYS A 54 -32.72 1.72 7.98
C LYS A 54 -32.21 2.77 8.97
N ALA A 55 -31.30 2.40 9.86
CA ALA A 55 -30.70 3.36 10.78
C ALA A 55 -29.78 4.37 10.04
N MET A 56 -29.09 3.97 8.96
CA MET A 56 -28.23 4.85 8.16
C MET A 56 -29.00 5.90 7.36
N GLU A 57 -30.32 5.77 7.18
CA GLU A 57 -31.13 6.81 6.55
C GLU A 57 -31.09 8.15 7.35
N ASP A 58 -30.76 8.10 8.64
CA ASP A 58 -30.42 9.26 9.46
C ASP A 58 -28.89 9.43 9.50
N SER A 59 -28.42 10.58 9.01
CA SER A 59 -27.00 10.89 8.92
C SER A 59 -26.22 10.81 10.26
N THR A 60 -26.93 11.00 11.37
CA THR A 60 -26.32 10.90 12.72
C THR A 60 -25.86 9.48 13.07
N PHE A 61 -26.47 8.47 12.45
CA PHE A 61 -26.13 7.06 12.63
C PHE A 61 -25.24 6.51 11.53
N LEU A 62 -25.06 7.24 10.41
CA LEU A 62 -24.44 6.74 9.18
C LEU A 62 -23.09 6.04 9.42
N SER A 63 -22.13 6.74 10.00
CA SER A 63 -20.78 6.20 10.22
C SER A 63 -20.80 5.01 11.20
N ASN A 64 -21.48 5.17 12.35
CA ASN A 64 -21.52 4.14 13.39
C ASN A 64 -22.22 2.86 12.91
N MET A 65 -23.31 2.98 12.16
CA MET A 65 -24.03 1.82 11.64
C MET A 65 -23.27 1.14 10.52
N TYR A 66 -22.58 1.91 9.67
CA TYR A 66 -21.69 1.34 8.66
C TYR A 66 -20.55 0.54 9.29
N GLU A 67 -19.88 1.06 10.32
CA GLU A 67 -18.83 0.34 11.03
C GLU A 67 -19.35 -0.96 11.66
N LEU A 68 -20.53 -0.91 12.28
CA LEU A 68 -21.16 -2.12 12.83
C LEU A 68 -21.51 -3.13 11.72
N LEU A 69 -22.05 -2.65 10.61
CA LEU A 69 -22.37 -3.44 9.43
C LEU A 69 -21.13 -4.15 8.89
N TRP A 70 -20.06 -3.38 8.65
CA TRP A 70 -18.80 -3.92 8.19
C TRP A 70 -18.24 -5.00 9.12
N ALA A 71 -18.11 -4.65 10.39
CA ALA A 71 -17.47 -5.53 11.39
C ALA A 71 -18.23 -6.85 11.59
N ASN A 72 -19.57 -6.85 11.53
CA ASN A 72 -20.37 -7.98 11.98
C ASN A 72 -21.07 -8.76 10.87
N ALA A 73 -21.39 -8.13 9.74
CA ALA A 73 -21.97 -8.84 8.60
C ALA A 73 -20.91 -9.35 7.62
N PHE A 74 -19.85 -8.57 7.38
CA PHE A 74 -18.87 -8.87 6.33
C PHE A 74 -17.54 -9.37 6.89
N TYR A 75 -16.87 -8.58 7.72
CA TYR A 75 -15.59 -9.00 8.29
C TYR A 75 -15.70 -10.25 9.17
N ALA A 76 -16.74 -10.35 10.00
CA ALA A 76 -16.98 -11.54 10.84
C ALA A 76 -17.13 -12.81 10.01
N THR A 77 -17.82 -12.74 8.85
CA THR A 77 -17.94 -13.86 7.91
C THR A 77 -16.58 -14.26 7.32
N VAL A 78 -15.80 -13.28 6.84
CA VAL A 78 -14.43 -13.55 6.34
C VAL A 78 -13.53 -14.11 7.45
N HIS A 79 -13.76 -13.69 8.70
CA HIS A 79 -13.00 -14.18 9.84
C HIS A 79 -13.23 -15.68 10.09
N VAL A 80 -14.44 -16.21 9.86
CA VAL A 80 -14.71 -17.66 9.94
C VAL A 80 -13.82 -18.40 8.94
N TYR A 81 -13.79 -18.00 7.68
CA TYR A 81 -12.88 -18.62 6.67
C TYR A 81 -11.40 -18.50 7.07
N ARG A 82 -10.98 -17.37 7.61
CA ARG A 82 -9.58 -17.17 8.05
C ARG A 82 -9.21 -18.06 9.24
N SER A 83 -10.15 -18.26 10.16
CA SER A 83 -9.96 -19.12 11.32
C SER A 83 -9.85 -20.58 10.89
N ALA A 84 -10.76 -21.07 10.03
CA ALA A 84 -10.73 -22.40 9.48
C ALA A 84 -9.43 -22.64 8.66
N TRP A 85 -9.01 -21.65 7.84
CA TRP A 85 -7.76 -21.72 7.09
C TRP A 85 -6.54 -21.90 7.98
N LYS A 86 -6.48 -21.20 9.12
CA LYS A 86 -5.37 -21.31 10.07
C LYS A 86 -5.37 -22.63 10.81
N LEU A 87 -6.55 -23.08 11.26
CA LEU A 87 -6.71 -24.33 12.02
C LEU A 87 -6.40 -25.55 11.17
N ASN A 88 -6.87 -25.56 9.92
CA ASN A 88 -6.77 -26.72 9.02
C ASN A 88 -5.56 -26.64 8.08
N ASN A 89 -4.68 -25.65 8.27
CA ASN A 89 -3.54 -25.36 7.41
C ASN A 89 -3.95 -25.24 5.91
N GLY A 90 -5.15 -24.75 5.65
CA GLY A 90 -5.71 -24.54 4.32
C GLY A 90 -7.24 -24.58 4.34
N LEU A 91 -7.86 -24.21 3.22
CA LEU A 91 -9.29 -24.40 2.97
C LEU A 91 -9.50 -25.42 1.86
N ARG A 92 -10.59 -26.16 1.91
CA ARG A 92 -11.08 -27.01 0.81
C ARG A 92 -11.40 -26.14 -0.41
N LEU A 93 -11.40 -26.75 -1.60
CA LEU A 93 -11.68 -26.02 -2.85
C LEU A 93 -13.02 -25.29 -2.80
N LYS A 94 -14.07 -26.00 -2.39
CA LYS A 94 -15.42 -25.43 -2.24
C LYS A 94 -15.43 -24.21 -1.31
N GLU A 95 -14.81 -24.30 -0.15
CA GLU A 95 -14.73 -23.18 0.81
C GLU A 95 -14.02 -21.94 0.23
N LYS A 96 -13.00 -22.16 -0.63
CA LYS A 96 -12.34 -21.06 -1.34
C LYS A 96 -13.27 -20.43 -2.37
N GLU A 97 -14.02 -21.25 -3.12
CA GLU A 97 -15.00 -20.77 -4.10
C GLU A 97 -16.12 -19.99 -3.42
N ASP A 98 -16.65 -20.48 -2.30
CA ASP A 98 -17.68 -19.83 -1.50
C ASP A 98 -17.17 -18.50 -0.93
N LEU A 99 -15.92 -18.43 -0.45
CA LEU A 99 -15.29 -17.19 0.00
C LEU A 99 -15.18 -16.18 -1.16
N ILE A 100 -14.71 -16.59 -2.33
CA ILE A 100 -14.59 -15.71 -3.50
C ILE A 100 -15.97 -15.17 -3.90
N GLU A 101 -16.98 -16.02 -3.92
CA GLU A 101 -18.35 -15.62 -4.24
C GLU A 101 -18.89 -14.62 -3.19
N PHE A 102 -18.65 -14.89 -1.92
CA PHE A 102 -19.02 -13.98 -0.83
C PHE A 102 -18.35 -12.61 -0.98
N VAL A 103 -17.05 -12.57 -1.29
CA VAL A 103 -16.30 -11.33 -1.51
C VAL A 103 -16.88 -10.53 -2.67
N LYS A 104 -17.17 -11.17 -3.82
CA LYS A 104 -17.77 -10.52 -5.00
C LYS A 104 -19.18 -9.98 -4.70
N LYS A 105 -20.02 -10.73 -3.99
CA LYS A 105 -21.34 -10.30 -3.57
C LYS A 105 -21.27 -9.08 -2.63
N THR A 106 -20.34 -9.12 -1.68
CA THR A 106 -20.12 -8.06 -0.71
C THR A 106 -19.56 -6.80 -1.39
N GLU A 107 -18.60 -6.92 -2.32
CA GLU A 107 -18.13 -5.79 -3.13
C GLU A 107 -19.30 -5.12 -3.86
N LYS A 108 -20.10 -5.91 -4.57
CA LYS A 108 -21.27 -5.37 -5.30
C LYS A 108 -22.23 -4.63 -4.37
N TYR A 109 -22.48 -5.17 -3.18
CA TYR A 109 -23.31 -4.53 -2.17
C TYR A 109 -22.71 -3.20 -1.70
N LEU A 110 -21.43 -3.20 -1.32
CA LEU A 110 -20.72 -2.01 -0.84
C LEU A 110 -20.63 -0.92 -1.93
N ARG A 111 -20.43 -1.30 -3.19
CA ARG A 111 -20.47 -0.35 -4.31
C ARG A 111 -21.86 0.26 -4.55
N ASN A 112 -22.93 -0.46 -4.27
CA ASN A 112 -24.27 0.12 -4.29
C ASN A 112 -24.49 1.07 -3.12
N LEU A 113 -24.04 0.70 -1.94
CA LEU A 113 -24.09 1.55 -0.75
C LEU A 113 -23.31 2.86 -0.97
N GLN A 114 -22.16 2.79 -1.65
CA GLN A 114 -21.35 3.95 -2.04
C GLN A 114 -22.11 4.98 -2.87
N LYS A 115 -23.00 4.51 -3.77
CA LYS A 115 -23.81 5.41 -4.58
C LYS A 115 -24.86 6.17 -3.75
N THR A 116 -25.35 5.52 -2.70
CA THR A 116 -26.34 6.09 -1.79
C THR A 116 -25.70 7.01 -0.76
N TYR A 117 -24.50 6.67 -0.29
CA TYR A 117 -23.77 7.38 0.77
C TYR A 117 -22.33 7.70 0.34
N PRO A 118 -22.11 8.73 -0.50
CA PRO A 118 -20.77 9.11 -0.96
C PRO A 118 -19.80 9.48 0.16
N GLU A 119 -20.31 9.89 1.32
CA GLU A 119 -19.52 10.23 2.50
C GLU A 119 -18.73 9.04 3.05
N LEU A 120 -19.18 7.82 2.75
CA LEU A 120 -18.53 6.58 3.14
C LEU A 120 -17.47 6.09 2.14
N ASN A 121 -17.20 6.83 1.07
CA ASN A 121 -16.30 6.40 -0.02
C ASN A 121 -14.96 5.87 0.49
N TYR A 122 -14.32 6.59 1.40
CA TYR A 122 -13.03 6.18 1.96
C TYR A 122 -13.14 4.83 2.68
N GLN A 123 -14.09 4.70 3.59
CA GLN A 123 -14.28 3.48 4.38
C GLN A 123 -14.68 2.29 3.49
N ILE A 124 -15.53 2.54 2.50
CA ILE A 124 -15.97 1.50 1.54
C ILE A 124 -14.77 1.00 0.72
N PHE A 125 -13.96 1.89 0.15
CA PHE A 125 -12.79 1.47 -0.61
C PHE A 125 -11.78 0.73 0.25
N LEU A 126 -11.51 1.21 1.47
CA LEU A 126 -10.64 0.55 2.43
C LEU A 126 -11.13 -0.88 2.73
N ASN A 127 -12.42 -1.03 2.99
CA ASN A 127 -13.03 -2.30 3.37
C ASN A 127 -13.10 -3.29 2.20
N ILE A 128 -13.35 -2.83 0.97
CA ILE A 128 -13.25 -3.69 -0.22
C ILE A 128 -11.80 -4.14 -0.42
N GLY A 129 -10.84 -3.23 -0.24
CA GLY A 129 -9.41 -3.58 -0.23
C GLY A 129 -9.09 -4.69 0.77
N ASP A 130 -9.63 -4.59 1.99
CA ASP A 130 -9.45 -5.61 3.03
C ASP A 130 -10.08 -6.95 2.66
N LEU A 131 -11.29 -6.97 2.04
CA LEU A 131 -11.91 -8.21 1.56
C LEU A 131 -11.00 -8.94 0.58
N TYR A 132 -10.52 -8.23 -0.44
CA TYR A 132 -9.64 -8.81 -1.45
C TYR A 132 -8.27 -9.21 -0.88
N ARG A 133 -7.74 -8.46 0.08
CA ARG A 133 -6.50 -8.82 0.77
C ARG A 133 -6.66 -10.13 1.55
N TYR A 134 -7.72 -10.30 2.33
CA TYR A 134 -7.98 -11.55 3.03
C TYR A 134 -8.21 -12.72 2.07
N CYS A 135 -8.92 -12.47 0.97
CA CYS A 135 -9.11 -13.46 -0.08
C CYS A 135 -7.77 -13.86 -0.71
N ALA A 136 -6.91 -12.89 -1.03
CA ALA A 136 -5.57 -13.13 -1.57
C ALA A 136 -4.68 -13.93 -0.60
N ASP A 137 -4.73 -13.63 0.70
CA ASP A 137 -3.99 -14.37 1.73
C ASP A 137 -4.35 -15.86 1.76
N ILE A 138 -5.64 -16.18 1.58
CA ILE A 138 -6.16 -17.54 1.64
C ILE A 138 -5.96 -18.26 0.30
N THR A 139 -6.30 -17.61 -0.81
CA THR A 139 -6.30 -18.22 -2.15
C THR A 139 -4.94 -18.17 -2.84
N LYS A 140 -4.03 -17.34 -2.35
CA LYS A 140 -2.73 -17.03 -2.98
C LYS A 140 -2.86 -16.45 -4.38
N SER A 141 -3.98 -15.76 -4.67
CA SER A 141 -4.27 -15.18 -5.97
C SER A 141 -3.62 -13.80 -6.12
N GLU A 142 -2.77 -13.64 -7.15
CA GLU A 142 -2.19 -12.34 -7.51
C GLU A 142 -3.23 -11.35 -8.01
N GLU A 143 -4.30 -11.83 -8.66
CA GLU A 143 -5.39 -10.98 -9.13
C GLU A 143 -6.12 -10.32 -7.95
N HIS A 144 -6.43 -11.10 -6.91
CA HIS A 144 -7.02 -10.55 -5.69
C HIS A 144 -6.08 -9.55 -5.01
N LEU A 145 -4.76 -9.83 -5.03
CA LEU A 145 -3.74 -8.93 -4.50
C LEU A 145 -3.75 -7.57 -5.24
N LYS A 146 -3.73 -7.60 -6.58
CA LYS A 146 -3.79 -6.41 -7.43
C LYS A 146 -5.09 -5.63 -7.19
N THR A 147 -6.21 -6.35 -7.07
CA THR A 147 -7.51 -5.74 -6.79
C THR A 147 -7.52 -5.02 -5.43
N ALA A 148 -6.96 -5.64 -4.38
CA ALA A 148 -6.83 -5.01 -3.08
C ALA A 148 -6.01 -3.71 -3.15
N ILE A 149 -4.85 -3.72 -3.84
CA ILE A 149 -4.00 -2.54 -4.03
C ILE A 149 -4.77 -1.42 -4.75
N LYS A 150 -5.52 -1.76 -5.79
CA LYS A 150 -6.36 -0.80 -6.54
C LYS A 150 -7.37 -0.11 -5.61
N TYR A 151 -8.03 -0.86 -4.71
CA TYR A 151 -8.99 -0.28 -3.78
C TYR A 151 -8.35 0.56 -2.69
N TYR A 152 -7.19 0.17 -2.16
CA TYR A 152 -6.42 1.02 -1.25
C TYR A 152 -5.95 2.31 -1.93
N GLY A 153 -5.54 2.24 -3.21
CA GLY A 153 -5.25 3.43 -4.00
C GLY A 153 -6.46 4.36 -4.15
N ARG A 154 -7.65 3.82 -4.39
CA ARG A 154 -8.90 4.61 -4.42
C ARG A 154 -9.21 5.26 -3.06
N ALA A 155 -8.98 4.56 -1.95
CA ALA A 155 -9.12 5.14 -0.61
C ALA A 155 -8.18 6.33 -0.42
N LEU A 156 -6.93 6.24 -0.88
CA LEU A 156 -5.95 7.34 -0.84
C LEU A 156 -6.31 8.52 -1.74
N ILE A 157 -6.99 8.30 -2.87
CA ILE A 157 -7.51 9.39 -3.70
C ILE A 157 -8.57 10.18 -2.93
N VAL A 158 -9.41 9.51 -2.14
CA VAL A 158 -10.46 10.17 -1.34
C VAL A 158 -9.87 10.87 -0.12
N LYS A 159 -8.91 10.23 0.57
CA LYS A 159 -8.22 10.78 1.74
C LYS A 159 -6.72 10.48 1.66
N PRO A 160 -5.94 11.35 1.01
CA PRO A 160 -4.50 11.15 0.80
C PRO A 160 -3.67 11.20 2.09
N ASP A 161 -4.23 11.80 3.11
CA ASP A 161 -3.55 12.04 4.40
C ASP A 161 -3.61 10.85 5.36
N GLU A 162 -4.34 9.79 5.01
CA GLU A 162 -4.55 8.63 5.88
C GLU A 162 -3.44 7.58 5.73
N GLY A 163 -2.84 7.20 6.86
CA GLY A 163 -1.77 6.20 6.91
C GLY A 163 -2.23 4.74 6.76
N HIS A 164 -3.51 4.46 7.04
CA HIS A 164 -4.02 3.10 7.09
C HIS A 164 -3.91 2.33 5.75
N PRO A 165 -4.29 2.88 4.58
CA PRO A 165 -4.15 2.18 3.31
C PRO A 165 -2.69 1.84 2.96
N PHE A 166 -1.74 2.73 3.26
CA PHE A 166 -0.32 2.47 3.08
C PHE A 166 0.14 1.27 3.91
N ASN A 167 -0.25 1.21 5.18
CA ASN A 167 0.05 0.06 6.03
C ASN A 167 -0.47 -1.25 5.43
N GLN A 168 -1.69 -1.28 4.92
CA GLN A 168 -2.28 -2.48 4.34
C GLN A 168 -1.52 -2.94 3.09
N VAL A 169 -1.10 -2.02 2.25
CA VAL A 169 -0.23 -2.32 1.09
C VAL A 169 1.12 -2.87 1.56
N GLY A 170 1.71 -2.29 2.61
CA GLY A 170 2.95 -2.79 3.23
C GLY A 170 2.83 -4.23 3.71
N VAL A 171 1.74 -4.57 4.39
CA VAL A 171 1.46 -5.94 4.85
C VAL A 171 1.44 -6.93 3.68
N MET A 172 0.89 -6.55 2.52
CA MET A 172 0.82 -7.40 1.34
C MET A 172 2.20 -7.67 0.72
N TYR A 173 3.08 -6.67 0.73
CA TYR A 173 4.43 -6.81 0.17
C TYR A 173 5.46 -7.41 1.12
N ARG A 174 5.15 -7.56 2.41
CA ARG A 174 6.12 -7.92 3.46
C ARG A 174 7.01 -9.13 3.13
N VAL A 175 6.46 -10.16 2.51
CA VAL A 175 7.20 -11.37 2.16
C VAL A 175 7.85 -11.29 0.78
N GLN A 176 7.14 -10.75 -0.21
CA GLN A 176 7.57 -10.74 -1.61
C GLN A 176 8.59 -9.64 -1.91
N ASN A 177 8.38 -8.46 -1.32
CA ASN A 177 9.23 -7.30 -1.50
C ASN A 177 9.34 -6.48 -0.20
N PRO A 178 10.24 -6.87 0.72
CA PRO A 178 10.40 -6.21 2.01
C PRO A 178 10.73 -4.71 1.91
N TRP A 179 11.45 -4.28 0.85
CA TRP A 179 11.75 -2.87 0.62
C TRP A 179 10.50 -2.06 0.34
N LYS A 180 9.66 -2.55 -0.55
CA LYS A 180 8.37 -1.92 -0.84
C LYS A 180 7.48 -1.89 0.39
N ALA A 181 7.48 -2.97 1.17
CA ALA A 181 6.77 -3.01 2.45
C ALA A 181 7.27 -1.94 3.42
N ALA A 182 8.60 -1.81 3.57
CA ALA A 182 9.21 -0.82 4.46
C ALA A 182 8.77 0.61 4.10
N ILE A 183 8.81 0.96 2.83
CA ILE A 183 8.39 2.28 2.34
C ILE A 183 6.91 2.52 2.63
N MET A 184 6.07 1.53 2.37
CA MET A 184 4.64 1.66 2.64
C MET A 184 4.37 1.82 4.14
N PHE A 185 5.06 1.09 5.00
CA PHE A 185 4.94 1.27 6.44
C PHE A 185 5.42 2.65 6.89
N LEU A 186 6.57 3.12 6.39
CA LEU A 186 7.06 4.48 6.68
C LEU A 186 6.04 5.54 6.23
N ARG A 187 5.49 5.45 5.02
CA ARG A 187 4.42 6.34 4.56
C ARG A 187 3.20 6.29 5.45
N GLY A 188 2.84 5.10 5.93
CA GLY A 188 1.73 4.93 6.86
C GLY A 188 1.98 5.55 8.24
N ALA A 189 3.22 5.46 8.72
CA ALA A 189 3.63 6.04 10.01
C ALA A 189 3.82 7.56 9.94
N THR A 190 4.28 8.09 8.79
CA THR A 190 4.55 9.53 8.60
C THR A 190 3.43 10.28 7.87
N ALA A 191 2.29 9.65 7.61
CA ALA A 191 1.11 10.31 7.07
C ALA A 191 0.61 11.44 7.98
N LEU A 192 -0.20 12.37 7.47
CA LEU A 192 -0.78 13.45 8.30
C LEU A 192 -1.66 12.87 9.42
N ASN A 193 -2.42 11.82 9.08
CA ASN A 193 -3.16 10.99 10.03
C ASN A 193 -2.45 9.62 10.13
N PRO A 194 -1.44 9.49 11.02
CA PRO A 194 -0.60 8.30 11.08
C PRO A 194 -1.40 7.06 11.50
N TYR A 195 -1.04 5.93 10.93
CA TYR A 195 -1.58 4.65 11.38
C TYR A 195 -0.58 3.96 12.31
N LYS A 196 -0.89 3.91 13.60
CA LYS A 196 0.03 3.42 14.65
C LYS A 196 0.65 2.06 14.33
N ALA A 197 -0.13 1.10 13.84
CA ALA A 197 0.40 -0.21 13.50
C ALA A 197 1.42 -0.20 12.33
N ALA A 198 1.54 0.89 11.58
CA ALA A 198 2.53 0.99 10.50
C ALA A 198 3.95 1.08 11.07
N GLU A 199 4.14 1.82 12.15
CA GLU A 199 5.42 1.89 12.87
C GLU A 199 5.79 0.52 13.44
N ASP A 200 4.87 -0.15 14.15
CA ASP A 200 5.09 -1.49 14.70
C ASP A 200 5.46 -2.50 13.60
N ASN A 201 4.77 -2.44 12.45
CA ASN A 201 5.05 -3.31 11.31
C ASN A 201 6.41 -3.02 10.67
N PHE A 202 6.82 -1.74 10.62
CA PHE A 202 8.13 -1.35 10.16
C PHE A 202 9.25 -1.91 11.06
N LEU A 203 9.09 -1.79 12.39
CA LEU A 203 10.01 -2.34 13.37
C LEU A 203 10.10 -3.87 13.28
N LEU A 204 8.96 -4.54 13.14
CA LEU A 204 8.91 -5.99 12.99
C LEU A 204 9.62 -6.45 11.71
N LEU A 205 9.49 -5.68 10.62
CA LEU A 205 10.17 -6.00 9.37
C LEU A 205 11.70 -5.96 9.51
N LYS A 206 12.24 -5.02 10.32
CA LYS A 206 13.67 -4.97 10.66
C LYS A 206 14.14 -6.29 11.28
N GLN A 207 13.35 -6.86 12.18
CA GLN A 207 13.73 -8.10 12.90
C GLN A 207 13.67 -9.35 12.02
N THR A 208 12.84 -9.37 11.00
CA THR A 208 12.49 -10.60 10.25
C THR A 208 12.93 -10.59 8.79
N GLY A 209 13.28 -9.45 8.22
CA GLY A 209 13.28 -9.29 6.77
C GLY A 209 14.62 -9.20 6.05
N PHE A 210 15.73 -8.95 6.74
CA PHE A 210 16.98 -8.60 6.08
C PHE A 210 18.16 -9.36 6.65
N SER A 211 18.62 -10.37 5.95
CA SER A 211 19.67 -11.30 6.39
C SER A 211 20.99 -11.17 5.62
N ASN A 212 21.26 -10.07 4.92
CA ASN A 212 22.56 -9.86 4.28
C ASN A 212 23.09 -8.44 4.48
N ASP A 213 24.41 -8.31 4.53
CA ASP A 213 25.18 -7.11 4.89
C ASP A 213 24.71 -5.81 4.20
N TRP A 214 24.34 -5.91 2.93
CA TRP A 214 23.92 -4.75 2.14
C TRP A 214 22.57 -4.17 2.62
N LYS A 215 21.60 -5.07 2.78
CA LYS A 215 20.25 -4.71 3.15
C LYS A 215 20.20 -4.24 4.58
N GLU A 216 20.97 -4.88 5.45
CA GLU A 216 21.08 -4.52 6.85
C GLU A 216 21.65 -3.09 7.02
N LEU A 217 22.78 -2.78 6.37
CA LEU A 217 23.38 -1.44 6.45
C LEU A 217 22.48 -0.34 5.88
N THR A 218 21.81 -0.60 4.77
CA THR A 218 20.84 0.34 4.18
C THR A 218 19.67 0.56 5.13
N TRP A 219 19.19 -0.52 5.74
CA TRP A 219 18.11 -0.48 6.70
C TRP A 219 18.51 0.30 7.96
N ASP A 220 19.67 0.04 8.54
CA ASP A 220 20.13 0.71 9.75
C ASP A 220 20.28 2.22 9.53
N TYR A 221 20.75 2.62 8.35
CA TYR A 221 20.86 4.03 8.02
C TYR A 221 19.48 4.68 7.92
N VAL A 222 18.53 4.09 7.17
CA VAL A 222 17.17 4.62 7.03
C VAL A 222 16.43 4.58 8.37
N TYR A 223 16.53 3.48 9.11
CA TYR A 223 15.90 3.35 10.42
C TYR A 223 16.41 4.42 11.40
N GLY A 224 17.73 4.65 11.43
CA GLY A 224 18.31 5.68 12.27
C GLY A 224 17.81 7.11 11.98
N MET A 225 17.25 7.36 10.79
CA MET A 225 16.64 8.66 10.47
C MET A 225 15.33 8.90 11.22
N PHE A 226 14.64 7.82 11.68
CA PHE A 226 13.36 7.89 12.40
C PHE A 226 13.53 7.72 13.92
N GLU A 227 14.70 7.28 14.41
CA GLU A 227 15.02 7.26 15.82
C GLU A 227 15.20 8.68 16.39
N PRO A 228 15.21 8.86 17.73
CA PRO A 228 15.56 10.15 18.32
C PRO A 228 16.86 10.68 17.73
N PHE A 229 16.85 11.92 17.24
CA PHE A 229 17.93 12.48 16.45
C PHE A 229 19.28 12.41 17.19
N ASN A 230 20.20 11.64 16.62
CA ASN A 230 21.58 11.53 17.09
C ASN A 230 22.52 11.57 15.88
N ARG A 231 23.13 12.73 15.67
CA ARG A 231 24.01 12.98 14.53
C ARG A 231 25.17 11.98 14.45
N ILE A 232 25.80 11.65 15.59
CA ILE A 232 26.94 10.73 15.61
C ILE A 232 26.54 9.33 15.15
N VAL A 233 25.38 8.86 15.60
CA VAL A 233 24.84 7.55 15.21
C VAL A 233 24.51 7.54 13.72
N LEU A 234 23.86 8.58 13.20
CA LEU A 234 23.54 8.69 11.78
C LEU A 234 24.78 8.79 10.90
N ASP A 235 25.80 9.55 11.30
CA ASP A 235 27.07 9.64 10.59
C ASP A 235 27.79 8.27 10.53
N ASN A 236 27.71 7.47 11.59
CA ASN A 236 28.27 6.12 11.62
C ASN A 236 27.51 5.17 10.67
N PHE A 237 26.17 5.18 10.68
CA PHE A 237 25.37 4.39 9.76
C PHE A 237 25.60 4.80 8.30
N LYS A 238 25.62 6.10 8.02
CA LYS A 238 25.92 6.66 6.71
C LYS A 238 27.30 6.20 6.23
N THR A 239 28.31 6.33 7.07
CA THR A 239 29.69 5.96 6.73
C THR A 239 29.79 4.47 6.40
N SER A 240 29.19 3.61 7.19
CA SER A 240 29.17 2.17 6.99
C SER A 240 28.47 1.80 5.66
N TRP A 241 27.32 2.42 5.40
CA TRP A 241 26.57 2.25 4.16
C TRP A 241 27.36 2.74 2.93
N LEU A 242 27.96 3.94 2.99
CA LEU A 242 28.75 4.50 1.88
C LEU A 242 30.02 3.66 1.59
N ASN A 243 30.69 3.15 2.62
CA ASN A 243 31.84 2.28 2.43
C ASN A 243 31.46 0.97 1.72
N LYS A 244 30.31 0.40 2.09
CA LYS A 244 29.79 -0.78 1.40
C LYS A 244 29.39 -0.48 -0.05
N LEU A 245 28.75 0.66 -0.29
CA LEU A 245 28.38 1.12 -1.61
C LEU A 245 29.64 1.33 -2.48
N ARG A 246 30.68 1.94 -1.91
CA ARG A 246 31.97 2.13 -2.58
C ARG A 246 32.63 0.80 -2.96
N SER A 247 32.72 -0.13 -2.02
CA SER A 247 33.30 -1.45 -2.28
C SER A 247 32.55 -2.21 -3.37
N GLU A 248 31.24 -2.00 -3.52
CA GLU A 248 30.46 -2.61 -4.59
C GLU A 248 30.77 -2.00 -5.96
N PHE A 249 30.99 -0.68 -6.03
CA PHE A 249 31.38 0.00 -7.26
C PHE A 249 32.84 -0.26 -7.69
N GLU A 250 33.69 -0.65 -6.76
CA GLU A 250 35.07 -1.02 -7.03
C GLU A 250 35.23 -2.47 -7.53
N ASN A 251 34.18 -3.30 -7.44
CA ASN A 251 34.16 -4.64 -7.99
C ASN A 251 34.28 -4.64 -9.52
N ASP A 252 34.90 -5.67 -10.09
CA ASP A 252 35.01 -5.86 -11.54
C ASP A 252 33.64 -5.91 -12.25
N LYS A 253 32.61 -6.38 -11.55
CA LYS A 253 31.21 -6.45 -12.02
C LYS A 253 30.27 -5.94 -10.94
N PRO A 254 30.16 -4.62 -10.77
CA PRO A 254 29.30 -4.05 -9.76
C PRO A 254 27.84 -4.40 -10.01
N ASP A 255 27.12 -4.77 -8.95
CA ASP A 255 25.66 -4.94 -8.97
C ASP A 255 25.01 -3.54 -8.88
N ILE A 256 24.95 -2.87 -10.03
CA ILE A 256 24.44 -1.50 -10.14
C ILE A 256 22.96 -1.43 -9.77
N GLU A 257 22.17 -2.45 -10.09
CA GLU A 257 20.73 -2.51 -9.76
C GLU A 257 20.52 -2.48 -8.24
N LYS A 258 21.28 -3.31 -7.53
CA LYS A 258 21.24 -3.38 -6.07
C LYS A 258 21.72 -2.09 -5.39
N ALA A 259 22.74 -1.45 -5.95
CA ALA A 259 23.21 -0.17 -5.46
C ALA A 259 22.15 0.94 -5.64
N TYR A 260 21.47 0.96 -6.78
CA TYR A 260 20.38 1.91 -7.04
C TYR A 260 19.16 1.66 -6.14
N ASP A 261 18.77 0.40 -5.93
CA ASP A 261 17.66 0.07 -5.04
C ASP A 261 17.94 0.55 -3.61
N SER A 262 19.16 0.31 -3.13
CA SER A 262 19.61 0.77 -1.82
C SER A 262 19.59 2.30 -1.71
N PHE A 263 20.11 2.99 -2.72
CA PHE A 263 20.13 4.45 -2.74
C PHE A 263 18.72 5.03 -2.83
N GLY A 264 17.85 4.46 -3.66
CA GLY A 264 16.45 4.88 -3.76
C GLY A 264 15.71 4.75 -2.43
N PHE A 265 15.99 3.68 -1.67
CA PHE A 265 15.44 3.50 -0.35
C PHE A 265 15.93 4.55 0.66
N VAL A 266 17.24 4.85 0.67
CA VAL A 266 17.83 5.91 1.50
C VAL A 266 17.24 7.28 1.14
N LEU A 267 17.16 7.60 -0.14
CA LEU A 267 16.60 8.87 -0.63
C LEU A 267 15.15 9.05 -0.13
N LEU A 268 14.32 8.04 -0.34
CA LEU A 268 12.92 8.09 0.07
C LEU A 268 12.77 8.12 1.59
N GLY A 269 13.55 7.33 2.32
CA GLY A 269 13.62 7.37 3.77
C GLY A 269 13.98 8.77 4.29
N SER A 270 14.98 9.41 3.68
CA SER A 270 15.39 10.78 4.03
C SER A 270 14.26 11.79 3.81
N VAL A 271 13.57 11.72 2.68
CA VAL A 271 12.43 12.63 2.39
C VAL A 271 11.31 12.45 3.40
N LEU A 272 10.95 11.21 3.73
CA LEU A 272 9.90 10.93 4.71
C LEU A 272 10.32 11.38 6.12
N ALA A 273 11.59 11.18 6.51
CA ALA A 273 12.10 11.63 7.80
C ALA A 273 12.16 13.17 7.91
N ILE A 274 12.45 13.87 6.80
CA ILE A 274 12.38 15.33 6.73
C ILE A 274 10.94 15.82 6.95
N ILE A 275 9.97 15.18 6.29
CA ILE A 275 8.54 15.52 6.43
C ILE A 275 8.10 15.32 7.89
N ASP A 276 8.48 14.20 8.50
CA ASP A 276 8.16 13.87 9.89
C ASP A 276 8.77 14.89 10.87
N ASP A 277 10.04 15.24 10.69
CA ASP A 277 10.77 16.20 11.51
C ASP A 277 10.18 17.62 11.41
N GLN A 278 9.77 18.05 10.21
CA GLN A 278 9.12 19.34 10.01
C GLN A 278 7.77 19.42 10.75
N ARG A 279 7.03 18.33 10.82
CA ARG A 279 5.76 18.25 11.57
C ARG A 279 5.98 18.31 13.07
N SER A 280 7.05 17.71 13.56
CA SER A 280 7.43 17.73 14.99
C SER A 280 8.07 19.05 15.44
N GLY A 281 8.36 19.96 14.49
CA GLY A 281 8.97 21.26 14.77
C GLY A 281 10.47 21.22 15.11
N ASN A 282 11.14 20.10 14.88
CA ASN A 282 12.56 19.94 15.13
C ASN A 282 13.39 20.17 13.85
N GLY A 283 13.79 21.38 13.58
CA GLY A 283 14.53 21.74 12.36
C GLY A 283 15.99 21.25 12.30
N GLU A 284 16.54 20.64 13.34
CA GLU A 284 17.94 20.19 13.36
C GLU A 284 18.12 18.93 12.52
N ARG A 285 17.25 17.93 12.70
CA ARG A 285 17.23 16.72 11.89
C ARG A 285 17.03 17.05 10.42
N THR A 286 16.07 17.92 10.10
CA THR A 286 15.81 18.37 8.72
C THR A 286 17.06 18.93 8.07
N ARG A 287 17.77 19.85 8.74
CA ARG A 287 19.00 20.44 8.21
C ARG A 287 20.08 19.40 7.95
N TYR A 288 20.26 18.47 8.89
CA TYR A 288 21.20 17.37 8.73
C TYR A 288 20.86 16.49 7.54
N LEU A 289 19.58 16.02 7.45
CA LEU A 289 19.15 15.12 6.39
C LEU A 289 19.20 15.75 5.01
N VAL A 290 18.83 17.02 4.86
CA VAL A 290 18.94 17.74 3.58
C VAL A 290 20.40 17.84 3.14
N HIS A 291 21.30 18.22 4.06
CA HIS A 291 22.73 18.28 3.75
C HIS A 291 23.28 16.90 3.38
N SER A 292 22.96 15.88 4.16
CA SER A 292 23.38 14.50 3.94
C SER A 292 22.90 13.98 2.58
N LEU A 293 21.63 14.24 2.26
CA LEU A 293 21.02 13.83 0.98
C LEU A 293 21.74 14.45 -0.22
N CYS A 294 22.07 15.74 -0.15
CA CYS A 294 22.84 16.43 -1.19
C CYS A 294 24.23 15.84 -1.38
N GLU A 295 24.92 15.47 -0.29
CA GLU A 295 26.24 14.86 -0.34
C GLU A 295 26.18 13.43 -0.92
N ASP A 296 25.20 12.63 -0.49
CA ASP A 296 24.99 11.27 -0.96
C ASP A 296 24.65 11.26 -2.46
N TYR A 297 23.83 12.22 -2.93
CA TYR A 297 23.51 12.40 -4.34
C TYR A 297 24.74 12.77 -5.16
N LYS A 298 25.55 13.76 -4.72
CA LYS A 298 26.80 14.14 -5.40
C LYS A 298 27.76 12.96 -5.52
N TYR A 299 27.87 12.17 -4.45
CA TYR A 299 28.70 10.96 -4.43
C TYR A 299 28.21 9.96 -5.52
N LEU A 300 26.91 9.65 -5.54
CA LEU A 300 26.35 8.71 -6.50
C LEU A 300 26.54 9.18 -7.95
N VAL A 301 26.29 10.45 -8.23
CA VAL A 301 26.47 11.04 -9.56
C VAL A 301 27.89 10.88 -10.05
N LYS A 302 28.87 11.14 -9.17
CA LYS A 302 30.28 10.99 -9.48
C LYS A 302 30.65 9.53 -9.78
N GLU A 303 30.27 8.58 -8.91
CA GLU A 303 30.62 7.16 -9.07
C GLU A 303 29.98 6.56 -10.33
N VAL A 304 28.70 6.87 -10.60
CA VAL A 304 28.02 6.42 -11.82
C VAL A 304 28.66 7.03 -13.08
N GLY A 305 29.07 8.30 -13.02
CA GLY A 305 29.81 8.95 -14.10
C GLY A 305 31.16 8.28 -14.37
N ASP A 306 31.85 7.85 -13.31
CA ASP A 306 33.14 7.17 -13.43
C ASP A 306 32.99 5.72 -13.93
N ILE A 307 31.94 5.00 -13.53
CA ILE A 307 31.60 3.67 -14.09
C ILE A 307 31.28 3.76 -15.58
N LYS A 308 30.48 4.76 -16.00
CA LYS A 308 30.21 4.99 -17.42
C LYS A 308 31.50 5.22 -18.25
N ARG A 309 32.50 5.89 -17.67
CA ARG A 309 33.80 6.13 -18.32
C ARG A 309 34.67 4.87 -18.37
N ARG A 310 34.54 3.96 -17.39
CA ARG A 310 35.32 2.70 -17.31
C ARG A 310 34.70 1.56 -18.13
N SER A 311 33.42 1.62 -18.47
CA SER A 311 32.70 0.55 -19.15
C SER A 311 32.46 0.85 -20.63
N PRO A 312 32.83 -0.06 -21.57
CA PRO A 312 32.54 0.09 -22.99
C PRO A 312 31.07 -0.04 -23.39
N THR A 313 30.15 -0.11 -22.44
CA THR A 313 28.78 -0.60 -22.64
C THR A 313 27.70 0.47 -22.46
N GLU A 314 27.87 1.66 -23.00
CA GLU A 314 26.79 2.60 -23.31
C GLU A 314 25.64 1.92 -24.08
N THR A 315 25.98 0.93 -24.90
CA THR A 315 25.06 0.10 -25.67
C THR A 315 24.15 -0.79 -24.81
N ARG A 316 24.62 -1.32 -23.67
CA ARG A 316 23.83 -2.23 -22.80
C ARG A 316 22.78 -1.49 -22.00
N MET A 317 23.09 -0.28 -21.51
CA MET A 317 22.14 0.52 -20.73
C MET A 317 21.04 1.09 -21.63
N LYS A 318 21.40 1.57 -22.85
CA LYS A 318 20.42 1.94 -23.89
C LYS A 318 19.53 0.75 -24.29
N HIS A 319 20.08 -0.46 -24.35
CA HIS A 319 19.31 -1.67 -24.66
C HIS A 319 18.33 -2.01 -23.52
N ARG A 320 18.73 -1.87 -22.27
CA ARG A 320 17.89 -2.17 -21.08
C ARG A 320 16.77 -1.13 -20.89
N ILE A 321 17.06 0.15 -21.10
CA ILE A 321 16.03 1.21 -21.12
C ILE A 321 15.04 0.96 -22.26
N LYS A 322 15.52 0.52 -23.43
CA LYS A 322 14.65 0.16 -24.56
C LYS A 322 13.81 -1.10 -24.26
N GLU A 323 14.35 -2.09 -23.56
CA GLU A 323 13.60 -3.27 -23.09
C GLU A 323 12.53 -2.90 -22.05
N LEU A 324 12.84 -2.04 -21.08
CA LEU A 324 11.89 -1.55 -20.09
C LEU A 324 10.76 -0.74 -20.75
N LYS A 325 11.10 0.13 -21.72
CA LYS A 325 10.10 0.86 -22.53
C LYS A 325 9.26 -0.09 -23.38
N MET A 326 9.83 -1.17 -23.93
CA MET A 326 9.06 -2.17 -24.68
C MET A 326 8.19 -3.04 -23.78
N ARG A 327 8.63 -3.40 -22.58
CA ARG A 327 7.80 -4.10 -21.57
C ARG A 327 6.64 -3.22 -21.11
N ARG A 328 6.85 -1.91 -20.90
CA ARG A 328 5.77 -0.95 -20.61
C ARG A 328 4.76 -0.85 -21.76
N ARG A 329 5.22 -0.78 -23.02
CA ARG A 329 4.32 -0.74 -24.18
C ARG A 329 3.52 -2.03 -24.34
N LYS A 330 4.13 -3.21 -24.11
CA LYS A 330 3.40 -4.49 -24.10
C LYS A 330 2.36 -4.56 -22.98
N LYS A 331 2.72 -4.08 -21.78
CA LYS A 331 1.79 -4.03 -20.64
C LYS A 331 0.62 -3.08 -20.90
N LYS A 332 0.90 -1.93 -21.53
CA LYS A 332 -0.14 -0.94 -21.91
C LYS A 332 -1.08 -1.50 -22.99
N THR A 333 -0.59 -2.29 -23.95
CA THR A 333 -1.43 -2.93 -24.98
C THR A 333 -2.22 -4.13 -24.45
N GLU A 334 -1.79 -4.78 -23.38
CA GLU A 334 -2.54 -5.84 -22.71
C GLU A 334 -3.60 -5.28 -21.74
N GLU A 335 -3.38 -4.08 -21.19
CA GLU A 335 -4.33 -3.36 -20.30
C GLU A 335 -5.38 -2.56 -21.08
N ASP A 336 -5.09 -2.07 -22.30
CA ASP A 336 -6.04 -1.33 -23.17
C ASP A 336 -7.14 -2.23 -23.80
N SER A 337 -7.08 -3.55 -23.59
CA SER A 337 -8.13 -4.47 -24.04
C SER A 337 -9.26 -4.70 -23.02
N SER A 338 -9.17 -4.08 -21.85
CA SER A 338 -10.15 -4.29 -20.78
C SER A 338 -10.43 -3.10 -19.90
N ASP A 339 -10.69 -1.90 -20.38
CA ASP A 339 -11.46 -0.91 -19.61
C ASP A 339 -11.28 0.51 -20.17
N GLU A 340 -12.31 1.01 -20.82
CA GLU A 340 -12.42 2.40 -21.32
C GLU A 340 -12.60 3.48 -20.24
N GLU A 341 -12.24 3.27 -18.98
CA GLU A 341 -12.63 4.20 -17.88
C GLU A 341 -11.47 4.90 -17.15
N TYR A 342 -10.24 4.93 -17.68
CA TYR A 342 -9.09 5.60 -17.05
C TYR A 342 -8.30 6.52 -17.99
N LYS A 343 -8.98 7.53 -18.57
CA LYS A 343 -8.32 8.67 -19.26
C LYS A 343 -8.23 9.92 -18.38
N LEU A 344 -7.63 9.85 -17.21
CA LEU A 344 -7.55 11.04 -16.32
C LEU A 344 -6.12 11.41 -15.85
N PHE A 345 -5.08 10.82 -16.42
CA PHE A 345 -3.69 11.20 -16.14
C PHE A 345 -2.76 11.08 -17.36
N ASP A 346 -3.20 11.46 -18.56
CA ASP A 346 -2.30 11.74 -19.67
C ASP A 346 -2.62 13.13 -20.20
N SER A 347 -1.95 14.13 -19.65
CA SER A 347 -1.76 15.41 -20.29
C SER A 347 -0.32 15.45 -20.84
N ASP A 348 -0.08 14.68 -21.90
CA ASP A 348 1.07 14.91 -22.75
C ASP A 348 0.70 16.02 -23.73
N ASN A 349 1.09 17.23 -23.42
CA ASN A 349 1.26 18.27 -24.43
C ASN A 349 2.64 18.07 -25.04
N ASP A 350 2.66 17.43 -26.21
CA ASP A 350 3.75 17.53 -27.16
C ASP A 350 3.71 18.95 -27.79
N ASP A 351 4.46 19.88 -27.20
CA ASP A 351 4.86 21.08 -27.90
C ASP A 351 6.36 21.03 -28.19
N ASP A 352 6.65 20.93 -29.50
CA ASP A 352 7.96 21.07 -30.09
C ASP A 352 8.58 22.43 -29.70
N GLU A 353 9.59 22.45 -28.85
CA GLU A 353 10.52 23.56 -28.74
C GLU A 353 11.95 23.14 -29.09
N LYS A 354 12.48 23.92 -30.02
CA LYS A 354 13.79 23.78 -30.67
C LYS A 354 14.94 24.10 -29.72
N ASP A 355 16.00 23.36 -29.94
CA ASP A 355 17.39 23.46 -29.55
C ASP A 355 17.88 24.82 -29.04
N GLU A 356 18.32 24.85 -27.75
CA GLU A 356 19.49 25.61 -27.32
C GLU A 356 20.48 24.65 -26.64
N GLU A 357 21.62 24.51 -27.29
CA GLU A 357 22.72 23.65 -26.88
C GLU A 357 23.53 24.29 -25.75
N GLY A 358 23.91 23.50 -24.76
CA GLY A 358 25.00 23.75 -23.86
C GLY A 358 24.78 23.21 -22.44
N ASP A 359 25.51 22.17 -22.05
CA ASP A 359 25.82 21.66 -20.69
C ASP A 359 24.67 21.15 -19.77
N THR A 360 23.43 21.46 -20.02
CA THR A 360 22.29 20.98 -19.21
C THR A 360 21.76 19.61 -19.61
N LYS A 361 22.22 19.06 -20.73
CA LYS A 361 21.74 17.78 -21.28
C LYS A 361 22.22 16.56 -20.47
N GLN A 362 23.41 16.65 -19.85
CA GLN A 362 23.96 15.56 -19.04
C GLN A 362 23.27 15.41 -17.67
N GLU A 363 22.82 16.51 -17.06
CA GLU A 363 22.09 16.46 -15.79
C GLU A 363 20.64 15.96 -15.96
N LYS A 364 19.95 16.37 -17.03
CA LYS A 364 18.61 15.88 -17.37
C LYS A 364 18.57 14.37 -17.63
N ASP A 365 19.60 13.81 -18.28
CA ASP A 365 19.68 12.38 -18.58
C ASP A 365 19.86 11.49 -17.33
N MET A 366 20.21 12.06 -16.18
CA MET A 366 20.37 11.32 -14.92
C MET A 366 19.22 11.54 -13.91
N ILE A 367 18.59 12.71 -13.93
CA ILE A 367 17.45 13.02 -13.07
C ILE A 367 16.20 12.21 -13.50
N LEU A 368 15.99 12.06 -14.81
CA LEU A 368 14.84 11.33 -15.34
C LEU A 368 14.82 9.83 -14.98
N PRO A 369 15.92 9.06 -15.01
CA PRO A 369 15.93 7.69 -14.52
C PRO A 369 15.70 7.58 -13.01
N LEU A 370 16.21 8.53 -12.22
CA LEU A 370 16.02 8.57 -10.76
C LEU A 370 14.58 8.92 -10.40
N LEU A 371 13.98 9.89 -11.09
CA LEU A 371 12.57 10.23 -10.96
C LEU A 371 11.67 9.10 -11.45
N ALA A 372 12.01 8.44 -12.57
CA ALA A 372 11.29 7.27 -13.06
C ALA A 372 11.38 6.09 -12.07
N MET A 373 12.54 5.87 -11.44
CA MET A 373 12.71 4.87 -10.40
C MET A 373 11.88 5.21 -9.16
N ILE A 374 11.87 6.47 -8.73
CA ILE A 374 11.02 6.95 -7.64
C ILE A 374 9.54 6.76 -7.99
N ILE A 375 9.13 7.12 -9.21
CA ILE A 375 7.75 6.96 -9.69
C ILE A 375 7.38 5.47 -9.80
N ASP A 376 8.25 4.60 -10.34
CA ASP A 376 8.02 3.14 -10.39
C ASP A 376 7.94 2.50 -9.00
N TRP A 377 8.54 3.12 -7.99
CA TRP A 377 8.41 2.72 -6.60
C TRP A 377 7.08 3.18 -5.99
N PHE A 378 6.48 4.24 -6.54
CA PHE A 378 5.21 4.82 -6.08
C PHE A 378 3.99 4.31 -6.85
N THR A 379 4.16 3.75 -8.04
CA THR A 379 3.10 3.15 -8.86
C THR A 379 3.13 1.61 -8.77
#